data_d72092e1f3bd55db23029ba2e8a84508
#
_entry.id   d72092e1f3bd55db23029ba2e8a84508
#
_cell.length_a   1.000
_cell.length_b   1.000
_cell.length_c   1.000
_cell.angle_alpha   90.00
_cell.angle_beta   90.00
_cell.angle_gamma   90.00
#
_symmetry.space_group_name_H-M   'P 1'
#
loop_
_entity.id
_entity.type
_entity.pdbx_description
1 polymer ?
#
loop_
_entity_poly.entity_id
_entity_poly.type
_entity_poly.pdbx_seq_one_letter_code
_entity_poly.pdbx_strand_id
1 'polypeptide(L)'
;MIKFAIFDLDGTLLDSSKMWETLGERYLTLLGKTPKKGLEKNLNDMTLVTSAQYLRERYDLSYSAEEIVRHLNRMIESYYSEEVKLKDGVPKLLAALRAQCVHMSVATASDERLGINALTRLGVGDFFAGAVSCSNYGAKTSPDVFLAAADLIYAIPEETVVFENSLTAVRTAKKAGFVTAAVADISESDQIALKQTADFYAESMGEFADDIKNILTVNS
;
A
#
# COMPACT_ATOMS: atom_id res chain seq x y z
N MET A 1 17.00 18.31 -4.12
CA MET A 1 15.63 18.90 -3.91
C MET A 1 14.61 17.96 -4.53
N ILE A 2 13.61 17.56 -3.78
CA ILE A 2 12.56 16.61 -4.21
C ILE A 2 11.59 17.30 -5.19
N LYS A 3 11.32 16.65 -6.32
CA LYS A 3 10.42 17.09 -7.38
C LYS A 3 9.34 16.06 -7.70
N PHE A 4 9.51 14.84 -7.19
CA PHE A 4 8.67 13.69 -7.50
C PHE A 4 8.29 12.95 -6.23
N ALA A 5 7.12 12.30 -6.23
CA ALA A 5 6.69 11.47 -5.12
C ALA A 5 6.05 10.17 -5.63
N ILE A 6 6.41 9.06 -5.02
CA ILE A 6 5.80 7.76 -5.24
C ILE A 6 5.08 7.36 -3.96
N PHE A 7 3.87 6.86 -4.08
CA PHE A 7 3.07 6.43 -2.94
C PHE A 7 2.78 4.94 -3.01
N ASP A 8 2.98 4.24 -1.92
CA ASP A 8 2.27 3.00 -1.72
C ASP A 8 0.77 3.27 -1.53
N LEU A 9 -0.04 2.23 -1.70
CA LEU A 9 -1.49 2.33 -1.67
C LEU A 9 -2.07 1.89 -0.32
N ASP A 10 -1.89 0.60 0.02
CA ASP A 10 -2.58 -0.06 1.14
C ASP A 10 -1.87 0.18 2.47
N GLY A 11 -2.52 0.87 3.40
CA GLY A 11 -1.89 1.29 4.66
C GLY A 11 -1.10 2.60 4.54
N THR A 12 -0.97 3.15 3.32
CA THR A 12 -0.31 4.43 3.03
C THR A 12 -1.30 5.49 2.56
N LEU A 13 -1.89 5.34 1.39
CA LEU A 13 -2.96 6.22 0.90
C LEU A 13 -4.34 5.79 1.40
N LEU A 14 -4.59 4.47 1.42
CA LEU A 14 -5.86 3.87 1.80
C LEU A 14 -5.79 3.26 3.21
N ASP A 15 -6.84 3.47 3.98
CA ASP A 15 -7.07 2.81 5.29
C ASP A 15 -7.65 1.40 5.05
N SER A 16 -6.83 0.51 4.52
CA SER A 16 -7.21 -0.83 4.07
C SER A 16 -6.58 -1.97 4.88
N SER A 17 -5.59 -1.70 5.72
CA SER A 17 -4.82 -2.73 6.45
C SER A 17 -5.72 -3.66 7.27
N LYS A 18 -6.75 -3.12 7.91
CA LYS A 18 -7.71 -3.91 8.68
C LYS A 18 -8.53 -4.88 7.83
N MET A 19 -8.86 -4.49 6.59
CA MET A 19 -9.55 -5.37 5.65
C MET A 19 -8.66 -6.56 5.28
N TRP A 20 -7.38 -6.30 4.95
CA TRP A 20 -6.43 -7.35 4.59
C TRP A 20 -6.21 -8.32 5.74
N GLU A 21 -6.00 -7.85 6.99
CA GLU A 21 -5.90 -8.71 8.18
C GLU A 21 -7.12 -9.61 8.37
N THR A 22 -8.32 -9.09 8.14
CA THR A 22 -9.57 -9.80 8.47
C THR A 22 -10.21 -10.50 7.28
N LEU A 23 -9.64 -10.43 6.08
CA LEU A 23 -10.22 -10.97 4.84
C LEU A 23 -10.60 -12.45 4.96
N GLY A 24 -9.71 -13.28 5.48
CA GLY A 24 -9.95 -14.71 5.70
C GLY A 24 -11.04 -14.98 6.73
N GLU A 25 -11.09 -14.21 7.81
CA GLU A 25 -12.14 -14.32 8.85
C GLU A 25 -13.50 -13.93 8.30
N ARG A 26 -13.57 -12.79 7.57
CA ARG A 26 -14.80 -12.31 6.91
C ARG A 26 -15.31 -13.35 5.91
N TYR A 27 -14.41 -13.93 5.09
CA TYR A 27 -14.78 -14.96 4.14
C TYR A 27 -15.39 -16.20 4.82
N LEU A 28 -14.75 -16.73 5.87
CA LEU A 28 -15.26 -17.87 6.62
C LEU A 28 -16.60 -17.57 7.28
N THR A 29 -16.76 -16.38 7.85
CA THR A 29 -18.02 -15.92 8.46
C THR A 29 -19.16 -15.90 7.45
N LEU A 30 -18.91 -15.40 6.21
CA LEU A 30 -19.89 -15.43 5.12
C LEU A 30 -20.32 -16.85 4.74
N LEU A 31 -19.43 -17.83 4.91
CA LEU A 31 -19.74 -19.26 4.70
C LEU A 31 -20.37 -19.95 5.92
N GLY A 32 -20.69 -19.20 6.98
CA GLY A 32 -21.23 -19.76 8.23
C GLY A 32 -20.23 -20.58 9.05
N LYS A 33 -18.92 -20.42 8.78
CA LYS A 33 -17.85 -21.07 9.54
C LYS A 33 -17.34 -20.14 10.63
N THR A 34 -16.92 -20.71 11.75
CA THR A 34 -16.31 -19.95 12.85
C THR A 34 -14.79 -19.88 12.65
N PRO A 35 -14.19 -18.70 12.45
CA PRO A 35 -12.74 -18.56 12.36
C PRO A 35 -12.05 -18.99 13.66
N LYS A 36 -10.94 -19.68 13.58
CA LYS A 36 -10.12 -20.05 14.74
C LYS A 36 -9.25 -18.86 15.13
N LYS A 37 -9.05 -18.66 16.44
CA LYS A 37 -8.19 -17.59 16.98
C LYS A 37 -6.79 -17.66 16.36
N GLY A 38 -6.28 -16.53 15.90
CA GLY A 38 -4.97 -16.40 15.29
C GLY A 38 -4.95 -16.79 13.81
N LEU A 39 -6.10 -16.84 13.14
CA LEU A 39 -6.16 -17.10 11.70
C LEU A 39 -5.38 -16.06 10.90
N GLU A 40 -5.50 -14.79 11.27
CA GLU A 40 -4.79 -13.67 10.67
C GLU A 40 -3.27 -13.91 10.61
N LYS A 41 -2.69 -14.38 11.70
CA LYS A 41 -1.24 -14.68 11.79
C LYS A 41 -0.80 -15.80 10.85
N ASN A 42 -1.69 -16.76 10.60
CA ASN A 42 -1.38 -17.88 9.70
C ASN A 42 -1.46 -17.45 8.23
N LEU A 43 -2.24 -16.41 7.92
CA LEU A 43 -2.45 -15.94 6.55
C LEU A 43 -1.51 -14.80 6.15
N ASN A 44 -0.90 -14.11 7.11
CA ASN A 44 -0.14 -12.87 6.90
C ASN A 44 0.95 -12.98 5.83
N ASP A 45 1.68 -14.11 5.80
CA ASP A 45 2.80 -14.32 4.86
C ASP A 45 2.39 -15.14 3.63
N MET A 46 1.08 -15.39 3.45
CA MET A 46 0.56 -16.22 2.38
C MET A 46 0.07 -15.37 1.20
N THR A 47 0.29 -15.87 -0.02
CA THR A 47 -0.40 -15.35 -1.20
C THR A 47 -1.89 -15.70 -1.14
N LEU A 48 -2.74 -15.03 -1.92
CA LEU A 48 -4.17 -15.40 -2.01
C LEU A 48 -4.38 -16.87 -2.39
N VAL A 49 -3.52 -17.43 -3.24
CA VAL A 49 -3.59 -18.83 -3.66
C VAL A 49 -3.28 -19.78 -2.50
N THR A 50 -2.19 -19.52 -1.78
CA THR A 50 -1.80 -20.35 -0.62
C THR A 50 -2.77 -20.17 0.55
N SER A 51 -3.31 -18.96 0.75
CA SER A 51 -4.38 -18.70 1.72
C SER A 51 -5.66 -19.49 1.38
N ALA A 52 -6.05 -19.54 0.12
CA ALA A 52 -7.22 -20.28 -0.33
C ALA A 52 -7.05 -21.80 -0.10
N GLN A 53 -5.87 -22.35 -0.39
CA GLN A 53 -5.55 -23.75 -0.11
C GLN A 53 -5.62 -24.04 1.41
N TYR A 54 -4.97 -23.21 2.22
CA TYR A 54 -5.00 -23.31 3.67
C TYR A 54 -6.43 -23.25 4.23
N LEU A 55 -7.24 -22.27 3.79
CA LEU A 55 -8.64 -22.13 4.23
C LEU A 55 -9.48 -23.37 3.85
N ARG A 56 -9.32 -23.86 2.60
CA ARG A 56 -10.00 -25.05 2.13
C ARG A 56 -9.74 -26.26 3.03
N GLU A 57 -8.48 -26.58 3.26
CA GLU A 57 -8.05 -27.75 4.03
C GLU A 57 -8.42 -27.60 5.53
N ARG A 58 -8.17 -26.42 6.09
CA ARG A 58 -8.31 -26.20 7.54
C ARG A 58 -9.75 -26.13 8.02
N TYR A 59 -10.69 -25.72 7.14
CA TYR A 59 -12.11 -25.53 7.44
C TYR A 59 -13.03 -26.45 6.64
N ASP A 60 -12.46 -27.42 5.93
CA ASP A 60 -13.20 -28.39 5.11
C ASP A 60 -14.23 -27.69 4.20
N LEU A 61 -13.73 -26.81 3.35
CA LEU A 61 -14.57 -26.06 2.41
C LEU A 61 -14.81 -26.89 1.14
N SER A 62 -16.05 -26.89 0.67
CA SER A 62 -16.46 -27.64 -0.54
C SER A 62 -15.98 -26.98 -1.83
N TYR A 63 -15.58 -25.70 -1.80
CA TYR A 63 -15.06 -24.96 -2.96
C TYR A 63 -13.62 -25.36 -3.29
N SER A 64 -13.26 -25.34 -4.58
CA SER A 64 -11.85 -25.46 -4.98
C SER A 64 -11.02 -24.25 -4.54
N ALA A 65 -9.70 -24.38 -4.51
CA ALA A 65 -8.83 -23.24 -4.17
C ALA A 65 -9.02 -22.07 -5.15
N GLU A 66 -9.21 -22.36 -6.44
CA GLU A 66 -9.45 -21.36 -7.49
C GLU A 66 -10.78 -20.63 -7.28
N GLU A 67 -11.82 -21.35 -6.83
CA GLU A 67 -13.12 -20.74 -6.49
C GLU A 67 -12.97 -19.81 -5.27
N ILE A 68 -12.24 -20.25 -4.25
CA ILE A 68 -11.98 -19.43 -3.06
C ILE A 68 -11.22 -18.16 -3.44
N VAL A 69 -10.17 -18.25 -4.28
CA VAL A 69 -9.45 -17.08 -4.80
C VAL A 69 -10.40 -16.11 -5.52
N ARG A 70 -11.30 -16.63 -6.37
CA ARG A 70 -12.30 -15.78 -7.04
C ARG A 70 -13.26 -15.10 -6.06
N HIS A 71 -13.65 -15.79 -4.98
CA HIS A 71 -14.50 -15.22 -3.95
C HIS A 71 -13.76 -14.11 -3.17
N LEU A 72 -12.52 -14.36 -2.76
CA LEU A 72 -11.69 -13.36 -2.08
C LEU A 72 -11.46 -12.13 -2.96
N ASN A 73 -11.15 -12.32 -4.25
CA ASN A 73 -10.98 -11.21 -5.19
C ASN A 73 -12.26 -10.37 -5.33
N ARG A 74 -13.45 -10.98 -5.37
CA ARG A 74 -14.71 -10.22 -5.38
C ARG A 74 -14.92 -9.41 -4.09
N MET A 75 -14.56 -9.97 -2.95
CA MET A 75 -14.64 -9.24 -1.67
C MET A 75 -13.70 -8.05 -1.66
N ILE A 76 -12.47 -8.22 -2.17
CA ILE A 76 -11.50 -7.15 -2.32
C ILE A 76 -12.04 -6.07 -3.27
N GLU A 77 -12.53 -6.46 -4.44
CA GLU A 77 -13.10 -5.55 -5.44
C GLU A 77 -14.28 -4.73 -4.87
N SER A 78 -15.21 -5.39 -4.17
CA SER A 78 -16.34 -4.72 -3.50
C SER A 78 -15.85 -3.72 -2.46
N TYR A 79 -14.88 -4.10 -1.63
CA TYR A 79 -14.32 -3.21 -0.61
C TYR A 79 -13.70 -1.95 -1.21
N TYR A 80 -12.87 -2.09 -2.26
CA TYR A 80 -12.24 -0.94 -2.93
C TYR A 80 -13.27 -0.05 -3.65
N SER A 81 -14.32 -0.64 -4.21
CA SER A 81 -15.35 0.10 -4.94
C SER A 81 -16.30 0.86 -4.02
N GLU A 82 -16.54 0.38 -2.80
CA GLU A 82 -17.65 0.85 -1.98
C GLU A 82 -17.24 1.35 -0.59
N GLU A 83 -16.29 0.70 0.08
CA GLU A 83 -16.05 0.88 1.52
C GLU A 83 -14.76 1.63 1.85
N VAL A 84 -13.64 1.33 1.15
CA VAL A 84 -12.32 1.84 1.52
C VAL A 84 -12.30 3.37 1.60
N LYS A 85 -11.55 3.89 2.56
CA LYS A 85 -11.38 5.33 2.82
C LYS A 85 -9.91 5.72 2.65
N LEU A 86 -9.66 7.02 2.51
CA LEU A 86 -8.31 7.56 2.61
C LEU A 86 -7.83 7.52 4.07
N LYS A 87 -6.53 7.32 4.26
CA LYS A 87 -5.91 7.57 5.56
C LYS A 87 -5.97 9.06 5.91
N ASP A 88 -5.93 9.33 7.20
CA ASP A 88 -5.99 10.71 7.70
C ASP A 88 -4.85 11.58 7.15
N GLY A 89 -5.21 12.78 6.72
CA GLY A 89 -4.28 13.76 6.17
C GLY A 89 -3.87 13.57 4.70
N VAL A 90 -4.25 12.48 4.04
CA VAL A 90 -3.90 12.23 2.62
C VAL A 90 -4.30 13.38 1.72
N PRO A 91 -5.56 13.89 1.71
CA PRO A 91 -5.93 15.01 0.85
C PRO A 91 -5.08 16.28 1.09
N LYS A 92 -4.73 16.55 2.34
CA LYS A 92 -3.90 17.70 2.74
C LYS A 92 -2.49 17.57 2.18
N LEU A 93 -1.87 16.37 2.31
CA LEU A 93 -0.53 16.11 1.78
C LEU A 93 -0.49 16.21 0.26
N LEU A 94 -1.43 15.57 -0.44
CA LEU A 94 -1.49 15.62 -1.91
C LEU A 94 -1.66 17.04 -2.43
N ALA A 95 -2.52 17.84 -1.79
CA ALA A 95 -2.70 19.25 -2.13
C ALA A 95 -1.42 20.07 -1.89
N ALA A 96 -0.72 19.83 -0.77
CA ALA A 96 0.54 20.50 -0.46
C ALA A 96 1.65 20.18 -1.48
N LEU A 97 1.79 18.90 -1.87
CA LEU A 97 2.75 18.48 -2.90
C LEU A 97 2.42 19.07 -4.27
N ARG A 98 1.15 19.05 -4.68
CA ARG A 98 0.70 19.68 -5.95
C ARG A 98 0.98 21.19 -5.97
N ALA A 99 0.77 21.89 -4.86
CA ALA A 99 1.08 23.30 -4.75
C ALA A 99 2.58 23.63 -4.93
N GLN A 100 3.46 22.63 -4.70
CA GLN A 100 4.91 22.72 -4.94
C GLN A 100 5.31 22.11 -6.30
N CYS A 101 4.35 21.84 -7.19
CA CYS A 101 4.57 21.25 -8.51
C CYS A 101 5.25 19.88 -8.47
N VAL A 102 5.06 19.10 -7.40
CA VAL A 102 5.58 17.72 -7.29
C VAL A 102 4.70 16.80 -8.13
N HIS A 103 5.30 16.04 -9.05
CA HIS A 103 4.61 15.00 -9.83
C HIS A 103 4.51 13.71 -9.03
N MET A 104 3.35 13.02 -9.13
CA MET A 104 3.04 11.89 -8.25
C MET A 104 2.63 10.65 -9.03
N SER A 105 3.06 9.47 -8.56
CA SER A 105 2.64 8.14 -9.05
C SER A 105 2.42 7.18 -7.88
N VAL A 106 1.86 6.00 -8.18
CA VAL A 106 1.57 4.95 -7.19
C VAL A 106 2.34 3.69 -7.51
N ALA A 107 2.93 3.04 -6.48
CA ALA A 107 3.56 1.73 -6.53
C ALA A 107 2.86 0.80 -5.51
N THR A 108 2.11 -0.21 -5.97
CA THR A 108 1.26 -1.03 -5.11
C THR A 108 1.51 -2.53 -5.25
N ALA A 109 1.28 -3.29 -4.18
CA ALA A 109 1.21 -4.75 -4.23
C ALA A 109 -0.17 -5.26 -4.71
N SER A 110 -1.19 -4.41 -4.66
CA SER A 110 -2.56 -4.71 -5.08
C SER A 110 -2.77 -4.51 -6.59
N ASP A 111 -3.95 -4.84 -7.08
CA ASP A 111 -4.36 -4.56 -8.48
C ASP A 111 -4.39 -3.03 -8.71
N GLU A 112 -3.60 -2.56 -9.67
CA GLU A 112 -3.45 -1.13 -9.98
C GLU A 112 -4.77 -0.49 -10.41
N ARG A 113 -5.59 -1.23 -11.14
CA ARG A 113 -6.90 -0.75 -11.64
C ARG A 113 -7.87 -0.53 -10.47
N LEU A 114 -7.92 -1.48 -9.51
CA LEU A 114 -8.75 -1.32 -8.31
C LEU A 114 -8.29 -0.13 -7.47
N GLY A 115 -6.98 0.03 -7.31
CA GLY A 115 -6.38 1.16 -6.60
C GLY A 115 -6.75 2.51 -7.21
N ILE A 116 -6.53 2.68 -8.51
CA ILE A 116 -6.84 3.94 -9.22
C ILE A 116 -8.34 4.23 -9.18
N ASN A 117 -9.21 3.21 -9.35
CA ASN A 117 -10.65 3.39 -9.26
C ASN A 117 -11.08 3.86 -7.86
N ALA A 118 -10.49 3.29 -6.79
CA ALA A 118 -10.75 3.73 -5.42
C ALA A 118 -10.29 5.18 -5.19
N LEU A 119 -9.08 5.53 -5.61
CA LEU A 119 -8.56 6.90 -5.51
C LEU A 119 -9.44 7.90 -6.28
N THR A 120 -9.93 7.53 -7.47
CA THR A 120 -10.85 8.34 -8.27
C THR A 120 -12.19 8.53 -7.56
N ARG A 121 -12.78 7.45 -7.03
CA ARG A 121 -14.02 7.51 -6.22
C ARG A 121 -13.86 8.42 -5.00
N LEU A 122 -12.68 8.39 -4.38
CA LEU A 122 -12.35 9.19 -3.21
C LEU A 122 -11.94 10.65 -3.54
N GLY A 123 -11.96 11.04 -4.83
CA GLY A 123 -11.71 12.41 -5.29
C GLY A 123 -10.24 12.82 -5.32
N VAL A 124 -9.32 11.84 -5.28
CA VAL A 124 -7.86 12.11 -5.31
C VAL A 124 -7.14 11.45 -6.50
N GLY A 125 -7.85 10.77 -7.39
CA GLY A 125 -7.24 10.09 -8.55
C GLY A 125 -6.44 11.05 -9.45
N ASP A 126 -6.93 12.26 -9.67
CA ASP A 126 -6.30 13.27 -10.54
C ASP A 126 -4.96 13.83 -10.00
N PHE A 127 -4.54 13.45 -8.81
CA PHE A 127 -3.22 13.79 -8.29
C PHE A 127 -2.11 12.95 -8.92
N PHE A 128 -2.42 11.77 -9.42
CA PHE A 128 -1.45 10.76 -9.86
C PHE A 128 -1.42 10.63 -11.38
N ALA A 129 -0.22 10.50 -11.94
CA ALA A 129 -0.05 10.19 -13.36
C ALA A 129 -0.49 8.75 -13.70
N GLY A 130 -0.46 7.86 -12.72
CA GLY A 130 -0.86 6.47 -12.85
C GLY A 130 -0.37 5.62 -11.67
N ALA A 131 -0.58 4.31 -11.80
CA ALA A 131 -0.10 3.32 -10.84
C ALA A 131 0.62 2.17 -11.55
N VAL A 132 1.55 1.54 -10.86
CA VAL A 132 2.18 0.28 -11.24
C VAL A 132 2.00 -0.76 -10.15
N SER A 133 1.81 -2.02 -10.53
CA SER A 133 1.58 -3.13 -9.61
C SER A 133 2.78 -4.07 -9.55
N CYS A 134 3.04 -4.61 -8.37
CA CYS A 134 3.99 -5.69 -8.14
C CYS A 134 3.70 -6.94 -9.00
N SER A 135 2.47 -7.13 -9.49
CA SER A 135 2.14 -8.22 -10.39
C SER A 135 2.96 -8.20 -11.68
N ASN A 136 3.37 -7.01 -12.14
CA ASN A 136 4.12 -6.81 -13.38
C ASN A 136 5.63 -6.64 -13.14
N TYR A 137 6.04 -6.19 -11.95
CA TYR A 137 7.43 -5.77 -11.66
C TYR A 137 8.06 -6.52 -10.48
N GLY A 138 7.36 -7.48 -9.87
CA GLY A 138 7.85 -8.20 -8.69
C GLY A 138 7.58 -7.49 -7.37
N ALA A 139 7.82 -8.21 -6.27
CA ALA A 139 7.54 -7.73 -4.93
C ALA A 139 8.46 -6.56 -4.52
N LYS A 140 8.03 -5.75 -3.57
CA LYS A 140 8.77 -4.59 -3.00
C LYS A 140 10.05 -4.99 -2.22
N THR A 141 10.48 -6.23 -2.32
CA THR A 141 11.82 -6.70 -1.96
C THR A 141 12.86 -6.40 -3.05
N SER A 142 12.42 -6.09 -4.28
CA SER A 142 13.20 -5.56 -5.39
C SER A 142 12.78 -4.10 -5.67
N PRO A 143 13.69 -3.23 -6.16
CA PRO A 143 13.38 -1.84 -6.48
C PRO A 143 12.53 -1.67 -7.75
N ASP A 144 12.30 -2.71 -8.53
CA ASP A 144 11.75 -2.64 -9.89
C ASP A 144 10.38 -1.93 -9.95
N VAL A 145 9.49 -2.17 -8.99
CA VAL A 145 8.19 -1.51 -8.94
C VAL A 145 8.32 0.00 -8.64
N PHE A 146 9.29 0.40 -7.81
CA PHE A 146 9.53 1.83 -7.54
C PHE A 146 10.18 2.52 -8.73
N LEU A 147 11.12 1.86 -9.41
CA LEU A 147 11.73 2.37 -10.64
C LEU A 147 10.68 2.52 -11.75
N ALA A 148 9.80 1.54 -11.93
CA ALA A 148 8.70 1.64 -12.88
C ALA A 148 7.71 2.78 -12.53
N ALA A 149 7.43 3.01 -11.24
CA ALA A 149 6.61 4.14 -10.81
C ALA A 149 7.32 5.49 -11.04
N ALA A 150 8.64 5.54 -10.91
CA ALA A 150 9.45 6.71 -11.25
C ALA A 150 9.42 6.99 -12.77
N ASP A 151 9.53 5.96 -13.60
CA ASP A 151 9.47 6.07 -15.06
C ASP A 151 8.14 6.70 -15.55
N LEU A 152 7.00 6.39 -14.90
CA LEU A 152 5.70 6.99 -15.23
C LEU A 152 5.69 8.53 -15.15
N ILE A 153 6.55 9.11 -14.34
CA ILE A 153 6.62 10.55 -14.07
C ILE A 153 7.97 11.14 -14.49
N TYR A 154 8.79 10.39 -15.22
CA TYR A 154 10.13 10.78 -15.68
C TYR A 154 11.06 11.20 -14.53
N ALA A 155 10.95 10.52 -13.42
CA ALA A 155 11.67 10.83 -12.19
C ALA A 155 12.97 10.03 -12.06
N ILE A 156 13.94 10.59 -11.31
CA ILE A 156 15.14 9.89 -10.86
C ILE A 156 15.06 9.65 -9.34
N PRO A 157 15.64 8.56 -8.82
CA PRO A 157 15.55 8.24 -7.40
C PRO A 157 15.95 9.37 -6.45
N GLU A 158 17.04 10.07 -6.74
CA GLU A 158 17.62 11.12 -5.88
C GLU A 158 16.73 12.37 -5.76
N GLU A 159 15.80 12.59 -6.67
CA GLU A 159 14.82 13.69 -6.65
C GLU A 159 13.41 13.22 -6.26
N THR A 160 13.27 11.96 -5.80
CA THR A 160 11.98 11.31 -5.54
C THR A 160 11.86 10.88 -4.08
N VAL A 161 10.73 11.23 -3.45
CA VAL A 161 10.35 10.68 -2.14
C VAL A 161 9.36 9.53 -2.32
N VAL A 162 9.60 8.41 -1.62
CA VAL A 162 8.69 7.26 -1.56
C VAL A 162 7.98 7.28 -0.22
N PHE A 163 6.63 7.40 -0.24
CA PHE A 163 5.78 7.27 0.93
C PHE A 163 5.33 5.82 1.08
N GLU A 164 5.61 5.23 2.24
CA GLU A 164 5.43 3.81 2.51
C GLU A 164 5.09 3.53 3.97
N ASN A 165 4.50 2.35 4.26
CA ASN A 165 4.22 1.88 5.62
C ASN A 165 5.00 0.61 5.98
N SER A 166 5.65 -0.06 5.01
CA SER A 166 6.35 -1.32 5.20
C SER A 166 7.86 -1.11 5.34
N LEU A 167 8.45 -1.69 6.39
CA LEU A 167 9.89 -1.67 6.64
C LEU A 167 10.71 -2.27 5.48
N THR A 168 10.22 -3.36 4.91
CA THR A 168 10.89 -4.02 3.77
C THR A 168 10.91 -3.11 2.54
N ALA A 169 9.80 -2.48 2.23
CA ALA A 169 9.66 -1.59 1.09
C ALA A 169 10.50 -0.30 1.28
N VAL A 170 10.49 0.28 2.49
CA VAL A 170 11.34 1.43 2.85
C VAL A 170 12.83 1.09 2.67
N ARG A 171 13.29 -0.06 3.17
CA ARG A 171 14.68 -0.51 2.98
C ARG A 171 15.04 -0.66 1.50
N THR A 172 14.14 -1.19 0.72
CA THR A 172 14.35 -1.41 -0.71
C THR A 172 14.44 -0.08 -1.47
N ALA A 173 13.48 0.82 -1.25
CA ALA A 173 13.48 2.15 -1.87
C ALA A 173 14.74 2.95 -1.49
N LYS A 174 15.11 2.94 -0.21
CA LYS A 174 16.31 3.62 0.27
C LYS A 174 17.60 3.09 -0.35
N LYS A 175 17.74 1.78 -0.48
CA LYS A 175 18.88 1.15 -1.17
C LYS A 175 18.96 1.51 -2.66
N ALA A 176 17.83 1.79 -3.28
CA ALA A 176 17.73 2.21 -4.68
C ALA A 176 17.97 3.73 -4.88
N GLY A 177 18.26 4.48 -3.81
CA GLY A 177 18.60 5.90 -3.88
C GLY A 177 17.41 6.85 -3.71
N PHE A 178 16.22 6.33 -3.42
CA PHE A 178 15.05 7.17 -3.10
C PHE A 178 15.14 7.76 -1.69
N VAL A 179 14.63 8.97 -1.52
CA VAL A 179 14.28 9.50 -0.20
C VAL A 179 13.03 8.77 0.30
N THR A 180 12.98 8.44 1.58
CA THR A 180 11.90 7.63 2.15
C THR A 180 11.15 8.36 3.25
N ALA A 181 9.81 8.33 3.18
CA ALA A 181 8.91 8.88 4.18
C ALA A 181 7.96 7.77 4.66
N ALA A 182 8.16 7.27 5.86
CA ALA A 182 7.38 6.17 6.41
C ALA A 182 6.22 6.68 7.27
N VAL A 183 5.02 6.15 7.05
CA VAL A 183 3.83 6.43 7.87
C VAL A 183 3.49 5.23 8.76
N ALA A 184 3.09 5.49 10.00
CA ALA A 184 2.61 4.45 10.90
C ALA A 184 1.41 3.70 10.34
N ASP A 185 1.45 2.37 10.44
CA ASP A 185 0.31 1.52 10.09
C ASP A 185 0.32 0.22 10.88
N ILE A 186 -0.88 -0.30 11.19
CA ILE A 186 -1.06 -1.52 11.99
C ILE A 186 -0.49 -2.79 11.33
N SER A 187 -0.32 -2.78 10.01
CA SER A 187 0.21 -3.91 9.25
C SER A 187 1.72 -4.12 9.45
N GLU A 188 2.47 -3.07 9.84
CA GLU A 188 3.89 -3.19 10.14
C GLU A 188 4.11 -3.49 11.62
N SER A 189 4.71 -4.63 11.90
CA SER A 189 4.95 -5.09 13.29
C SER A 189 6.15 -4.42 13.96
N ASP A 190 7.15 -3.98 13.19
CA ASP A 190 8.37 -3.35 13.71
C ASP A 190 8.42 -1.85 13.40
N GLN A 191 7.51 -1.10 14.03
CA GLN A 191 7.42 0.35 13.92
C GLN A 191 8.72 1.05 14.37
N ILE A 192 9.47 0.46 15.31
CA ILE A 192 10.74 1.03 15.76
C ILE A 192 11.77 0.97 14.65
N ALA A 193 11.94 -0.19 14.02
CA ALA A 193 12.88 -0.32 12.91
C ALA A 193 12.43 0.51 11.69
N LEU A 194 11.13 0.60 11.42
CA LEU A 194 10.58 1.44 10.36
C LEU A 194 10.99 2.91 10.57
N LYS A 195 10.74 3.44 11.76
CA LYS A 195 11.09 4.81 12.15
C LYS A 195 12.59 5.09 12.07
N GLN A 196 13.42 4.13 12.45
CA GLN A 196 14.89 4.28 12.42
C GLN A 196 15.46 4.16 10.99
N THR A 197 14.74 3.50 10.08
CA THR A 197 15.23 3.24 8.72
C THR A 197 14.87 4.36 7.75
N ALA A 198 13.66 4.91 7.84
CA ALA A 198 13.16 5.96 6.95
C ALA A 198 13.91 7.29 7.19
N ASP A 199 13.98 8.12 6.14
CA ASP A 199 14.54 9.48 6.26
C ASP A 199 13.56 10.40 6.99
N PHE A 200 12.26 10.18 6.80
CA PHE A 200 11.16 10.84 7.50
C PHE A 200 10.19 9.80 8.05
N TYR A 201 9.61 10.09 9.21
CA TYR A 201 8.57 9.25 9.81
C TYR A 201 7.48 10.12 10.41
N ALA A 202 6.22 9.71 10.23
CA ALA A 202 5.07 10.37 10.82
C ALA A 202 4.02 9.35 11.28
N GLU A 203 3.19 9.75 12.24
CA GLU A 203 2.04 8.95 12.69
C GLU A 203 0.84 9.10 11.72
N SER A 204 0.79 10.18 10.92
CA SER A 204 -0.24 10.42 9.92
C SER A 204 0.29 11.14 8.69
N MET A 205 -0.42 11.03 7.56
CA MET A 205 -0.08 11.79 6.35
C MET A 205 -0.24 13.31 6.54
N GLY A 206 -1.04 13.72 7.52
CA GLY A 206 -1.23 15.13 7.87
C GLY A 206 0.03 15.78 8.41
N GLU A 207 0.82 15.04 9.20
CA GLU A 207 2.10 15.50 9.73
C GLU A 207 3.13 15.76 8.63
N PHE A 208 3.18 14.90 7.60
CA PHE A 208 4.01 15.16 6.42
C PHE A 208 3.60 16.43 5.67
N ALA A 209 2.29 16.71 5.59
CA ALA A 209 1.81 17.94 4.98
C ALA A 209 2.27 19.19 5.75
N ASP A 210 2.35 19.11 7.08
CA ASP A 210 2.83 20.19 7.94
C ASP A 210 4.35 20.39 7.83
N ASP A 211 5.09 19.31 7.57
CA ASP A 211 6.56 19.32 7.44
C ASP A 211 7.05 19.28 5.97
N ILE A 212 6.17 19.55 5.01
CA ILE A 212 6.44 19.38 3.59
C ILE A 212 7.71 20.10 3.09
N LYS A 213 8.00 21.26 3.65
CA LYS A 213 9.19 22.04 3.26
C LYS A 213 10.48 21.28 3.58
N ASN A 214 10.57 20.64 4.75
CA ASN A 214 11.74 19.87 5.14
C ASN A 214 11.93 18.67 4.22
N ILE A 215 10.84 17.96 3.89
CA ILE A 215 10.89 16.81 2.96
C ILE A 215 11.41 17.26 1.59
N LEU A 216 10.89 18.36 1.04
CA LEU A 216 11.26 18.82 -0.31
C LEU A 216 12.68 19.41 -0.40
N THR A 217 13.24 19.88 0.71
CA THR A 217 14.58 20.51 0.72
C THR A 217 15.72 19.55 1.05
N VAL A 218 15.42 18.28 1.33
CA VAL A 218 16.46 17.27 1.55
C VAL A 218 17.42 17.23 0.37
N ASN A 219 18.69 17.39 0.65
CA ASN A 219 19.75 17.13 -0.31
C ASN A 219 20.13 15.65 -0.16
N SER A 220 19.89 14.89 -1.19
CA SER A 220 20.35 13.51 -1.35
C SER A 220 21.87 13.43 -1.37
#